data_7b3fcdbd205e01130798611ddf38aa95
#
_entry.id   7b3fcdbd205e01130798611ddf38aa95
#
_cell.length_a   1.000
_cell.length_b   1.000
_cell.length_c   1.000
_cell.angle_alpha   90.00
_cell.angle_beta   90.00
_cell.angle_gamma   90.00
#
_symmetry.space_group_name_H-M   'P 1'
#
loop_
_entity.id
_entity.type
_entity.pdbx_description
1 polymer ?
#
loop_
_entity_poly.entity_id
_entity_poly.type
_entity_poly.pdbx_seq_one_letter_code
_entity_poly.pdbx_strand_id
1 'polypeptide(L)'
;MLFRSPVTAWLIPTILKVNSSNSWATGINQAVTGGVDDALRLGCSAIGFTIYPGADDVFEMMEEIKEMRAQAASVGIATVIWSYPRGGKLSKEGELALDVGAYAAHMAALLGAHIIKVKLPSAHIEQKEAVKSYEGTDWSAQSDRVKHVVKSCFNGRRIVVFSGGAAKGEDAVYQDARDIRDGGGNGSIIGRNTFQRPRADALAMLEKLIGIYKGAE
;
A
#
# COMPACT_ATOMS: atom_id res chain seq x y z
N MET A 1 -14.33 -8.31 -10.25
CA MET A 1 -14.96 -7.36 -11.19
C MET A 1 -15.86 -6.42 -10.39
N LEU A 2 -15.43 -5.21 -10.12
CA LEU A 2 -16.26 -4.20 -9.47
C LEU A 2 -17.17 -3.59 -10.54
N PHE A 3 -18.45 -3.97 -10.51
CA PHE A 3 -19.45 -3.30 -11.32
C PHE A 3 -19.58 -1.87 -10.81
N ARG A 4 -19.14 -0.90 -11.58
CA ARG A 4 -19.44 0.50 -11.31
C ARG A 4 -20.95 0.69 -11.48
N SER A 5 -21.61 1.15 -10.41
CA SER A 5 -22.91 1.77 -10.58
C SER A 5 -22.76 2.95 -11.55
N PRO A 6 -23.62 3.09 -12.56
CA PRO A 6 -23.56 4.21 -13.49
C PRO A 6 -23.56 5.58 -12.80
N VAL A 7 -24.15 5.67 -11.61
CA VAL A 7 -24.26 6.91 -10.82
C VAL A 7 -22.96 7.29 -10.11
N THR A 8 -22.08 6.33 -9.77
CA THR A 8 -20.83 6.60 -9.03
C THR A 8 -19.57 6.57 -9.89
N ALA A 9 -19.71 6.14 -11.14
CA ALA A 9 -18.58 5.92 -12.05
C ALA A 9 -17.71 7.18 -12.28
N TRP A 10 -18.31 8.36 -12.15
CA TRP A 10 -17.66 9.66 -12.39
C TRP A 10 -17.32 10.43 -11.11
N LEU A 11 -17.80 9.98 -9.94
CA LEU A 11 -17.65 10.68 -8.67
C LEU A 11 -16.48 10.20 -7.83
N ILE A 12 -16.06 8.95 -8.02
CA ILE A 12 -14.99 8.33 -7.22
C ILE A 12 -13.88 7.82 -8.15
N PRO A 13 -12.66 8.34 -8.02
CA PRO A 13 -11.51 7.83 -8.77
C PRO A 13 -11.33 6.33 -8.52
N THR A 14 -11.08 5.58 -9.57
CA THR A 14 -10.86 4.13 -9.48
C THR A 14 -9.49 3.73 -9.96
N ILE A 15 -8.98 2.67 -9.35
CA ILE A 15 -7.69 2.06 -9.68
C ILE A 15 -7.98 0.68 -10.26
N LEU A 16 -7.54 0.41 -11.49
CA LEU A 16 -7.56 -0.93 -12.05
C LEU A 16 -6.34 -1.71 -11.54
N LYS A 17 -6.57 -2.78 -10.77
CA LYS A 17 -5.49 -3.70 -10.43
C LYS A 17 -5.19 -4.59 -11.64
N VAL A 18 -3.96 -4.54 -12.14
CA VAL A 18 -3.56 -5.17 -13.41
C VAL A 18 -2.73 -6.44 -13.24
N ASN A 19 -2.37 -6.81 -12.02
CA ASN A 19 -1.81 -8.14 -11.75
C ASN A 19 -2.52 -8.83 -10.59
N SER A 20 -2.53 -10.16 -10.57
CA SER A 20 -3.25 -10.94 -9.56
C SER A 20 -2.62 -12.32 -9.37
N SER A 21 -2.82 -12.89 -8.18
CA SER A 21 -2.64 -14.32 -7.91
C SER A 21 -3.96 -14.95 -7.51
N ASN A 22 -3.98 -16.25 -7.26
CA ASN A 22 -5.15 -16.94 -6.75
C ASN A 22 -4.84 -17.62 -5.41
N SER A 23 -5.90 -17.98 -4.66
CA SER A 23 -5.77 -18.56 -3.32
C SER A 23 -5.34 -20.03 -3.31
N TRP A 24 -5.31 -20.68 -4.45
CA TRP A 24 -4.93 -22.10 -4.60
C TRP A 24 -3.48 -22.27 -5.03
N ALA A 25 -2.85 -21.20 -5.55
CA ALA A 25 -1.44 -21.24 -5.90
C ALA A 25 -0.58 -21.41 -4.64
N THR A 26 0.43 -22.27 -4.72
CA THR A 26 1.40 -22.46 -3.65
C THR A 26 2.46 -21.36 -3.62
N GLY A 27 2.73 -20.73 -4.77
CA GLY A 27 3.63 -19.59 -4.91
C GLY A 27 2.94 -18.26 -4.62
N ILE A 28 3.75 -17.22 -4.51
CA ILE A 28 3.28 -15.84 -4.30
C ILE A 28 3.33 -15.01 -5.59
N ASN A 29 3.56 -15.64 -6.72
CA ASN A 29 3.68 -15.00 -8.03
C ASN A 29 2.39 -14.28 -8.43
N GLN A 30 2.54 -13.25 -9.22
CA GLN A 30 1.45 -12.43 -9.74
C GLN A 30 1.43 -12.52 -11.26
N ALA A 31 0.28 -12.88 -11.84
CA ALA A 31 0.10 -12.84 -13.28
C ALA A 31 -0.47 -11.48 -13.71
N VAL A 32 0.01 -10.92 -14.79
CA VAL A 32 -0.60 -9.74 -15.43
C VAL A 32 -1.98 -10.14 -15.97
N THR A 33 -3.02 -9.44 -15.56
CA THR A 33 -4.43 -9.75 -15.83
C THR A 33 -5.19 -8.59 -16.48
N GLY A 34 -4.55 -7.48 -16.74
CA GLY A 34 -5.10 -6.30 -17.39
C GLY A 34 -4.01 -5.35 -17.83
N GLY A 35 -4.38 -4.31 -18.56
CA GLY A 35 -3.45 -3.33 -19.09
C GLY A 35 -3.94 -1.88 -19.02
N VAL A 36 -3.14 -1.00 -19.58
CA VAL A 36 -3.43 0.45 -19.63
C VAL A 36 -4.69 0.71 -20.48
N ASP A 37 -4.86 0.00 -21.60
CA ASP A 37 -6.04 0.13 -22.47
C ASP A 37 -7.32 -0.27 -21.74
N ASP A 38 -7.26 -1.30 -20.88
CA ASP A 38 -8.41 -1.68 -20.05
C ASP A 38 -8.73 -0.57 -19.03
N ALA A 39 -7.71 0.05 -18.44
CA ALA A 39 -7.92 1.14 -17.50
C ALA A 39 -8.56 2.36 -18.19
N LEU A 40 -8.10 2.71 -19.39
CA LEU A 40 -8.68 3.78 -20.19
C LEU A 40 -10.13 3.48 -20.55
N ARG A 41 -10.41 2.30 -21.11
CA ARG A 41 -11.76 1.86 -21.48
C ARG A 41 -12.73 1.88 -20.29
N LEU A 42 -12.24 1.56 -19.10
CA LEU A 42 -13.01 1.57 -17.85
C LEU A 42 -13.08 2.96 -17.19
N GLY A 43 -12.41 3.97 -17.75
CA GLY A 43 -12.33 5.31 -17.17
C GLY A 43 -11.65 5.33 -15.81
N CYS A 44 -10.63 4.50 -15.60
CA CYS A 44 -9.85 4.48 -14.35
C CYS A 44 -8.89 5.66 -14.29
N SER A 45 -8.64 6.15 -13.09
CA SER A 45 -7.68 7.23 -12.82
C SER A 45 -6.26 6.71 -12.61
N ALA A 46 -6.12 5.41 -12.36
CA ALA A 46 -4.83 4.77 -12.14
C ALA A 46 -4.85 3.28 -12.48
N ILE A 47 -3.67 2.74 -12.73
CA ILE A 47 -3.39 1.29 -12.67
C ILE A 47 -2.69 0.95 -11.36
N GLY A 48 -2.83 -0.29 -10.94
CA GLY A 48 -2.24 -0.75 -9.68
C GLY A 48 -1.63 -2.14 -9.76
N PHE A 49 -0.45 -2.29 -9.16
CA PHE A 49 0.31 -3.54 -9.10
C PHE A 49 0.54 -3.98 -7.67
N THR A 50 0.62 -5.29 -7.46
CA THR A 50 1.23 -5.86 -6.26
C THR A 50 2.62 -6.38 -6.60
N ILE A 51 3.61 -6.06 -5.75
CA ILE A 51 4.92 -6.70 -5.77
C ILE A 51 5.20 -7.35 -4.42
N TYR A 52 5.98 -8.42 -4.46
CA TYR A 52 6.48 -9.11 -3.28
C TYR A 52 8.02 -9.06 -3.31
N PRO A 53 8.65 -8.07 -2.65
CA PRO A 53 10.10 -7.86 -2.72
C PRO A 53 10.99 -9.06 -2.32
N GLY A 54 10.45 -10.06 -1.66
CA GLY A 54 11.16 -11.30 -1.33
C GLY A 54 10.80 -12.50 -2.21
N ALA A 55 9.96 -12.34 -3.25
CA ALA A 55 9.60 -13.42 -4.14
C ALA A 55 10.73 -13.78 -5.11
N ASP A 56 10.77 -15.03 -5.55
CA ASP A 56 11.81 -15.50 -6.49
C ASP A 56 11.70 -14.81 -7.86
N ASP A 57 10.49 -14.45 -8.27
CA ASP A 57 10.17 -13.77 -9.54
C ASP A 57 10.05 -12.23 -9.40
N VAL A 58 10.63 -11.64 -8.34
CA VAL A 58 10.51 -10.20 -8.07
C VAL A 58 11.07 -9.34 -9.21
N PHE A 59 12.14 -9.79 -9.87
CA PHE A 59 12.76 -9.02 -10.94
C PHE A 59 11.88 -8.98 -12.18
N GLU A 60 11.24 -10.07 -12.54
CA GLU A 60 10.26 -10.14 -13.62
C GLU A 60 9.07 -9.22 -13.31
N MET A 61 8.52 -9.27 -12.10
CA MET A 61 7.47 -8.32 -11.67
C MET A 61 7.90 -6.86 -11.79
N MET A 62 9.15 -6.54 -11.45
CA MET A 62 9.68 -5.16 -11.56
C MET A 62 9.80 -4.70 -13.02
N GLU A 63 10.20 -5.58 -13.93
CA GLU A 63 10.29 -5.28 -15.36
C GLU A 63 8.91 -5.05 -15.98
N GLU A 64 7.93 -5.92 -15.67
CA GLU A 64 6.53 -5.76 -16.09
C GLU A 64 5.94 -4.41 -15.61
N ILE A 65 6.17 -4.05 -14.35
CA ILE A 65 5.71 -2.78 -13.78
C ILE A 65 6.35 -1.60 -14.48
N LYS A 66 7.67 -1.65 -14.72
CA LYS A 66 8.41 -0.57 -15.39
C LYS A 66 7.83 -0.30 -16.78
N GLU A 67 7.56 -1.35 -17.56
CA GLU A 67 7.00 -1.23 -18.90
C GLU A 67 5.58 -0.64 -18.84
N MET A 68 4.70 -1.22 -18.04
CA MET A 68 3.31 -0.78 -17.97
C MET A 68 3.16 0.61 -17.32
N ARG A 69 4.07 0.97 -16.40
CA ARG A 69 4.15 2.32 -15.85
C ARG A 69 4.53 3.35 -16.93
N ALA A 70 5.44 3.00 -17.84
CA ALA A 70 5.78 3.88 -18.96
C ALA A 70 4.58 4.12 -19.89
N GLN A 71 3.82 3.06 -20.20
CA GLN A 71 2.58 3.15 -20.96
C GLN A 71 1.54 4.03 -20.23
N ALA A 72 1.33 3.82 -18.93
CA ALA A 72 0.41 4.62 -18.11
C ALA A 72 0.79 6.10 -18.11
N ALA A 73 2.09 6.40 -17.98
CA ALA A 73 2.58 7.77 -18.00
C ALA A 73 2.36 8.47 -19.34
N SER A 74 2.46 7.74 -20.47
CA SER A 74 2.24 8.30 -21.81
C SER A 74 0.80 8.77 -22.05
N VAL A 75 -0.16 8.23 -21.29
CA VAL A 75 -1.59 8.58 -21.37
C VAL A 75 -2.08 9.35 -20.13
N GLY A 76 -1.18 9.72 -19.23
CA GLY A 76 -1.49 10.59 -18.10
C GLY A 76 -2.22 9.93 -16.93
N ILE A 77 -2.27 8.57 -16.83
CA ILE A 77 -2.84 7.89 -15.67
C ILE A 77 -1.80 7.53 -14.63
N ALA A 78 -2.18 7.57 -13.36
CA ALA A 78 -1.28 7.32 -12.24
C ALA A 78 -0.95 5.82 -12.08
N THR A 79 0.19 5.54 -11.44
CA THR A 79 0.59 4.18 -11.05
C THR A 79 0.59 4.04 -9.54
N VAL A 80 -0.05 3.00 -9.05
CA VAL A 80 -0.13 2.60 -7.64
C VAL A 80 0.61 1.28 -7.46
N ILE A 81 1.50 1.19 -6.48
CA ILE A 81 2.20 -0.07 -6.17
C ILE A 81 1.89 -0.50 -4.74
N TRP A 82 1.34 -1.70 -4.60
CA TRP A 82 1.22 -2.42 -3.33
C TRP A 82 2.52 -3.20 -3.11
N SER A 83 3.41 -2.69 -2.28
CA SER A 83 4.68 -3.33 -1.98
C SER A 83 4.59 -4.06 -0.64
N TYR A 84 4.48 -5.37 -0.72
CA TYR A 84 4.30 -6.22 0.45
C TYR A 84 5.47 -7.19 0.59
N PRO A 85 6.39 -6.96 1.56
CA PRO A 85 7.46 -7.91 1.80
C PRO A 85 6.93 -9.30 2.09
N ARG A 86 7.30 -10.26 1.25
CA ARG A 86 6.97 -11.68 1.38
C ARG A 86 7.96 -12.52 0.61
N GLY A 87 8.14 -13.76 1.05
CA GLY A 87 8.96 -14.77 0.38
C GLY A 87 10.45 -14.67 0.71
N GLY A 88 11.24 -15.47 0.01
CA GLY A 88 12.68 -15.54 0.22
C GLY A 88 13.04 -15.96 1.64
N LYS A 89 13.97 -15.23 2.23
CA LYS A 89 14.50 -15.48 3.57
C LYS A 89 13.78 -14.69 4.68
N LEU A 90 12.71 -13.95 4.33
CA LEU A 90 12.00 -13.13 5.31
C LEU A 90 11.24 -14.01 6.32
N SER A 91 11.40 -13.72 7.60
CA SER A 91 10.56 -14.29 8.64
C SER A 91 9.14 -13.72 8.58
N LYS A 92 8.21 -14.36 9.27
CA LYS A 92 6.83 -13.82 9.39
C LYS A 92 6.80 -12.47 10.10
N GLU A 93 7.66 -12.26 11.06
CA GLU A 93 7.83 -10.99 11.75
C GLU A 93 8.51 -9.97 10.82
N GLY A 94 9.50 -10.41 10.06
CA GLY A 94 10.20 -9.63 9.05
C GLY A 94 9.30 -9.04 7.97
N GLU A 95 8.18 -9.69 7.64
CA GLU A 95 7.19 -9.11 6.70
C GLU A 95 6.61 -7.76 7.18
N LEU A 96 6.73 -7.46 8.47
CA LEU A 96 6.27 -6.22 9.10
C LEU A 96 7.41 -5.38 9.66
N ALA A 97 8.65 -5.83 9.55
CA ALA A 97 9.82 -5.15 10.10
C ALA A 97 9.99 -3.74 9.51
N LEU A 98 10.47 -2.80 10.31
CA LEU A 98 10.61 -1.40 9.92
C LEU A 98 11.59 -1.21 8.76
N ASP A 99 12.74 -1.84 8.81
CA ASP A 99 13.77 -1.80 7.77
C ASP A 99 13.28 -2.39 6.45
N VAL A 100 12.64 -3.56 6.53
CA VAL A 100 12.09 -4.26 5.35
C VAL A 100 10.91 -3.47 4.74
N GLY A 101 10.03 -2.92 5.57
CA GLY A 101 8.90 -2.09 5.13
C GLY A 101 9.37 -0.80 4.45
N ALA A 102 10.38 -0.13 5.02
CA ALA A 102 10.96 1.09 4.44
C ALA A 102 11.67 0.79 3.11
N TYR A 103 12.41 -0.32 3.03
CA TYR A 103 13.07 -0.76 1.80
C TYR A 103 12.05 -1.11 0.70
N ALA A 104 11.01 -1.87 1.04
CA ALA A 104 9.95 -2.22 0.11
C ALA A 104 9.20 -0.98 -0.43
N ALA A 105 8.97 0.03 0.42
CA ALA A 105 8.38 1.30 0.01
C ALA A 105 9.32 2.08 -0.93
N HIS A 106 10.62 2.08 -0.64
CA HIS A 106 11.63 2.71 -1.49
C HIS A 106 11.73 2.04 -2.87
N MET A 107 11.71 0.70 -2.93
CA MET A 107 11.68 -0.03 -4.21
C MET A 107 10.49 0.40 -5.08
N ALA A 108 9.29 0.50 -4.50
CA ALA A 108 8.11 0.99 -5.22
C ALA A 108 8.28 2.44 -5.70
N ALA A 109 8.93 3.29 -4.90
CA ALA A 109 9.25 4.66 -5.30
C ALA A 109 10.23 4.71 -6.49
N LEU A 110 11.27 3.86 -6.49
CA LEU A 110 12.24 3.73 -7.59
C LEU A 110 11.58 3.24 -8.88
N LEU A 111 10.61 2.34 -8.80
CA LEU A 111 9.81 1.88 -9.93
C LEU A 111 8.87 2.97 -10.50
N GLY A 112 8.83 4.14 -9.87
CA GLY A 112 8.08 5.29 -10.36
C GLY A 112 6.61 5.32 -9.91
N ALA A 113 6.26 4.62 -8.81
CA ALA A 113 4.93 4.73 -8.22
C ALA A 113 4.60 6.18 -7.85
N HIS A 114 3.39 6.63 -8.16
CA HIS A 114 2.83 7.88 -7.65
C HIS A 114 2.24 7.67 -6.26
N ILE A 115 1.60 6.52 -6.07
CA ILE A 115 1.02 6.10 -4.79
C ILE A 115 1.62 4.75 -4.39
N ILE A 116 2.09 4.67 -3.16
CA ILE A 116 2.71 3.47 -2.59
C ILE A 116 1.85 2.99 -1.44
N LYS A 117 1.46 1.71 -1.47
CA LYS A 117 0.76 1.09 -0.36
C LYS A 117 1.64 0.05 0.31
N VAL A 118 1.83 0.18 1.62
CA VAL A 118 2.58 -0.74 2.47
C VAL A 118 1.75 -1.16 3.68
N LYS A 119 2.26 -2.11 4.46
CA LYS A 119 1.71 -2.43 5.78
C LYS A 119 2.27 -1.45 6.82
N LEU A 120 1.54 -1.27 7.93
CA LEU A 120 2.08 -0.57 9.09
C LEU A 120 3.28 -1.36 9.64
N PRO A 121 4.46 -0.71 9.82
CA PRO A 121 5.65 -1.39 10.29
C PRO A 121 5.62 -1.63 11.80
N SER A 122 6.17 -2.77 12.22
CA SER A 122 6.51 -3.03 13.62
C SER A 122 7.82 -2.33 13.99
N ALA A 123 8.24 -2.41 15.25
CA ALA A 123 9.54 -1.93 15.69
C ALA A 123 10.69 -2.94 15.44
N HIS A 124 10.36 -4.12 14.92
CA HIS A 124 11.34 -5.16 14.59
C HIS A 124 12.27 -4.72 13.46
N ILE A 125 13.54 -5.09 13.56
CA ILE A 125 14.55 -4.95 12.50
C ILE A 125 14.97 -6.35 12.09
N GLU A 126 14.70 -6.74 10.87
CA GLU A 126 14.91 -8.08 10.34
C GLU A 126 16.34 -8.30 9.85
N GLN A 127 16.92 -7.31 9.16
CA GLN A 127 18.21 -7.47 8.52
C GLN A 127 19.33 -7.13 9.47
N LYS A 128 20.20 -8.10 9.75
CA LYS A 128 21.33 -7.94 10.67
C LYS A 128 22.24 -6.76 10.29
N GLU A 129 22.40 -6.53 8.99
CA GLU A 129 23.21 -5.46 8.44
C GLU A 129 22.59 -4.07 8.68
N ALA A 130 21.28 -4.01 8.84
CA ALA A 130 20.55 -2.77 9.08
C ALA A 130 20.56 -2.34 10.56
N VAL A 131 20.72 -3.27 11.51
CA VAL A 131 20.56 -3.02 12.95
C VAL A 131 21.29 -1.75 13.41
N LYS A 132 22.58 -1.60 13.05
CA LYS A 132 23.37 -0.43 13.43
C LYS A 132 22.79 0.90 12.96
N SER A 133 22.09 0.91 11.81
CA SER A 133 21.50 2.12 11.24
C SER A 133 20.22 2.55 11.98
N TYR A 134 19.65 1.64 12.76
CA TYR A 134 18.43 1.88 13.55
C TYR A 134 18.70 2.03 15.05
N GLU A 135 19.93 1.77 15.49
CA GLU A 135 20.35 1.98 16.89
C GLU A 135 20.30 3.47 17.27
N GLY A 136 20.03 3.73 18.54
CA GLY A 136 19.99 5.10 19.09
C GLY A 136 18.73 5.89 18.78
N THR A 137 17.79 5.33 18.03
CA THR A 137 16.47 5.93 17.80
C THR A 137 15.39 5.10 18.50
N ASP A 138 14.50 5.79 19.22
CA ASP A 138 13.32 5.14 19.81
C ASP A 138 12.26 4.90 18.73
N TRP A 139 12.00 3.64 18.44
CA TRP A 139 10.99 3.21 17.46
C TRP A 139 9.70 2.71 18.13
N SER A 140 9.43 3.06 19.38
CA SER A 140 8.24 2.61 20.11
C SER A 140 6.96 3.22 19.52
N ALA A 141 7.00 4.51 19.12
CA ALA A 141 5.84 5.19 18.54
C ALA A 141 5.58 4.75 17.09
N GLN A 142 4.33 4.39 16.80
CA GLN A 142 3.92 3.98 15.43
C GLN A 142 4.06 5.14 14.44
N SER A 143 3.79 6.37 14.86
CA SER A 143 3.93 7.57 14.02
C SER A 143 5.38 7.80 13.56
N ASP A 144 6.38 7.52 14.40
CA ASP A 144 7.79 7.66 14.01
C ASP A 144 8.20 6.59 12.99
N ARG A 145 7.69 5.37 13.13
CA ARG A 145 7.89 4.31 12.14
C ARG A 145 7.23 4.65 10.80
N VAL A 146 6.01 5.20 10.82
CA VAL A 146 5.33 5.72 9.62
C VAL A 146 6.16 6.81 8.96
N LYS A 147 6.64 7.79 9.74
CA LYS A 147 7.50 8.89 9.27
C LYS A 147 8.77 8.38 8.58
N HIS A 148 9.39 7.34 9.14
CA HIS A 148 10.56 6.72 8.53
C HIS A 148 10.26 6.11 7.16
N VAL A 149 9.15 5.37 7.03
CA VAL A 149 8.70 4.79 5.76
C VAL A 149 8.36 5.89 4.73
N VAL A 150 7.65 6.94 5.13
CA VAL A 150 7.34 8.08 4.26
C VAL A 150 8.63 8.77 3.78
N LYS A 151 9.59 8.97 4.68
CA LYS A 151 10.90 9.56 4.34
C LYS A 151 11.66 8.71 3.32
N SER A 152 11.57 7.38 3.40
CA SER A 152 12.19 6.45 2.44
C SER A 152 11.62 6.59 1.02
N CYS A 153 10.45 7.20 0.84
CA CYS A 153 9.81 7.45 -0.44
C CYS A 153 10.21 8.82 -1.00
N PHE A 154 11.52 9.02 -1.24
CA PHE A 154 12.12 10.28 -1.72
C PHE A 154 11.80 11.48 -0.83
N ASN A 155 11.93 11.30 0.48
CA ASN A 155 11.65 12.32 1.48
C ASN A 155 10.20 12.85 1.40
N GLY A 156 9.22 11.94 1.29
CA GLY A 156 7.80 12.28 1.23
C GLY A 156 7.31 12.81 -0.13
N ARG A 157 8.12 12.67 -1.20
CA ARG A 157 7.70 13.08 -2.56
C ARG A 157 6.82 12.07 -3.27
N ARG A 158 6.35 11.04 -2.57
CA ARG A 158 5.35 10.08 -3.04
C ARG A 158 4.19 10.05 -2.07
N ILE A 159 3.01 9.77 -2.57
CA ILE A 159 1.84 9.50 -1.74
C ILE A 159 2.03 8.11 -1.12
N VAL A 160 2.13 8.04 0.20
CA VAL A 160 2.29 6.78 0.93
C VAL A 160 1.03 6.52 1.75
N VAL A 161 0.38 5.38 1.45
CA VAL A 161 -0.82 4.94 2.14
C VAL A 161 -0.58 3.59 2.81
N PHE A 162 -1.26 3.36 3.92
CA PHE A 162 -1.04 2.16 4.72
C PHE A 162 -2.25 1.22 4.66
N SER A 163 -2.00 -0.08 4.72
CA SER A 163 -3.08 -1.06 4.74
C SER A 163 -3.70 -1.18 6.13
N GLY A 164 -5.01 -1.38 6.20
CA GLY A 164 -5.72 -1.55 7.47
C GLY A 164 -5.43 -2.87 8.22
N GLY A 165 -4.58 -3.72 7.68
CA GLY A 165 -4.16 -4.97 8.32
C GLY A 165 -5.27 -6.01 8.50
N ALA A 166 -5.14 -6.84 9.55
CA ALA A 166 -6.16 -7.80 9.97
C ALA A 166 -7.40 -7.09 10.53
N ALA A 167 -8.53 -7.81 10.59
CA ALA A 167 -9.73 -7.29 11.23
C ALA A 167 -9.45 -7.02 12.72
N LYS A 168 -9.83 -5.84 13.21
CA LYS A 168 -9.63 -5.37 14.58
C LYS A 168 -10.74 -4.43 15.03
N GLY A 169 -10.77 -4.11 16.31
CA GLY A 169 -11.75 -3.16 16.88
C GLY A 169 -11.63 -1.76 16.29
N GLU A 170 -12.70 -0.98 16.35
CA GLU A 170 -12.77 0.35 15.75
C GLU A 170 -11.72 1.30 16.30
N ASP A 171 -11.56 1.35 17.62
CA ASP A 171 -10.60 2.25 18.28
C ASP A 171 -9.17 1.99 17.80
N ALA A 172 -8.81 0.72 17.57
CA ALA A 172 -7.51 0.38 17.04
C ALA A 172 -7.34 0.83 15.58
N VAL A 173 -8.42 0.79 14.78
CA VAL A 173 -8.40 1.32 13.39
C VAL A 173 -8.25 2.84 13.40
N TYR A 174 -8.94 3.53 14.30
CA TYR A 174 -8.84 4.99 14.44
C TYR A 174 -7.47 5.41 14.95
N GLN A 175 -6.89 4.66 15.90
CA GLN A 175 -5.54 4.94 16.38
C GLN A 175 -4.51 4.77 15.27
N ASP A 176 -4.58 3.70 14.48
CA ASP A 176 -3.72 3.56 13.31
C ASP A 176 -3.83 4.76 12.35
N ALA A 177 -5.05 5.25 12.12
CA ALA A 177 -5.27 6.39 11.25
C ALA A 177 -4.62 7.68 11.78
N ARG A 178 -4.68 7.91 13.12
CA ARG A 178 -3.97 9.01 13.78
C ARG A 178 -2.46 8.86 13.64
N ASP A 179 -1.93 7.69 13.94
CA ASP A 179 -0.48 7.42 13.85
C ASP A 179 0.03 7.59 12.41
N ILE A 180 -0.78 7.18 11.41
CA ILE A 180 -0.45 7.38 9.99
C ILE A 180 -0.43 8.88 9.65
N ARG A 181 -1.44 9.63 10.05
CA ARG A 181 -1.51 11.08 9.84
C ARG A 181 -0.34 11.79 10.51
N ASP A 182 -0.09 11.50 11.77
CA ASP A 182 0.94 12.16 12.59
C ASP A 182 2.35 11.83 12.11
N GLY A 183 2.55 10.64 11.52
CA GLY A 183 3.77 10.25 10.83
C GLY A 183 3.91 10.81 9.41
N GLY A 184 2.95 11.61 8.93
CA GLY A 184 2.97 12.19 7.58
C GLY A 184 2.56 11.24 6.46
N GLY A 185 1.92 10.12 6.79
CA GLY A 185 1.27 9.26 5.80
C GLY A 185 0.03 9.91 5.20
N ASN A 186 -0.28 9.58 3.96
CA ASN A 186 -1.31 10.25 3.18
C ASN A 186 -2.69 9.59 3.28
N GLY A 187 -2.81 8.51 4.04
CA GLY A 187 -4.10 7.84 4.24
C GLY A 187 -4.00 6.33 4.41
N SER A 188 -5.16 5.69 4.41
CA SER A 188 -5.30 4.23 4.54
C SER A 188 -6.13 3.65 3.41
N ILE A 189 -5.79 2.44 2.98
CA ILE A 189 -6.68 1.61 2.16
C ILE A 189 -7.21 0.49 3.05
N ILE A 190 -8.46 0.64 3.48
CA ILE A 190 -9.13 -0.25 4.43
C ILE A 190 -10.11 -1.14 3.67
N GLY A 191 -9.97 -2.44 3.83
CA GLY A 191 -10.86 -3.44 3.23
C GLY A 191 -11.75 -4.10 4.27
N ARG A 192 -11.33 -5.25 4.80
CA ARG A 192 -12.09 -6.11 5.72
C ARG A 192 -12.61 -5.37 6.95
N ASN A 193 -11.87 -4.43 7.48
CA ASN A 193 -12.29 -3.60 8.60
C ASN A 193 -13.51 -2.71 8.30
N THR A 194 -13.87 -2.53 7.02
CA THR A 194 -15.03 -1.74 6.60
C THR A 194 -16.11 -2.61 5.98
N PHE A 195 -15.82 -3.30 4.87
CA PHE A 195 -16.88 -3.96 4.08
C PHE A 195 -17.48 -5.23 4.74
N GLN A 196 -16.86 -5.75 5.80
CA GLN A 196 -17.40 -6.85 6.60
C GLN A 196 -18.36 -6.37 7.70
N ARG A 197 -18.56 -5.05 7.85
CA ARG A 197 -19.49 -4.46 8.80
C ARG A 197 -20.87 -4.24 8.19
N PRO A 198 -21.94 -4.11 9.00
CA PRO A 198 -23.19 -3.54 8.54
C PRO A 198 -22.97 -2.20 7.84
N ARG A 199 -23.76 -1.91 6.80
CA ARG A 199 -23.54 -0.72 5.95
C ARG A 199 -23.50 0.59 6.72
N ALA A 200 -24.40 0.76 7.72
CA ALA A 200 -24.44 1.97 8.54
C ALA A 200 -23.12 2.18 9.33
N ASP A 201 -22.63 1.10 9.98
CA ASP A 201 -21.38 1.15 10.76
C ASP A 201 -20.17 1.37 9.87
N ALA A 202 -20.16 0.76 8.68
CA ALA A 202 -19.11 0.98 7.70
C ALA A 202 -19.03 2.44 7.24
N LEU A 203 -20.16 3.08 6.97
CA LEU A 203 -20.23 4.49 6.57
C LEU A 203 -19.81 5.42 7.72
N ALA A 204 -20.29 5.17 8.94
CA ALA A 204 -19.88 5.95 10.12
C ALA A 204 -18.37 5.85 10.37
N MET A 205 -17.80 4.64 10.24
CA MET A 205 -16.37 4.43 10.34
C MET A 205 -15.58 5.21 9.28
N LEU A 206 -16.02 5.19 8.01
CA LEU A 206 -15.37 5.92 6.94
C LEU A 206 -15.44 7.44 7.16
N GLU A 207 -16.57 7.95 7.62
CA GLU A 207 -16.74 9.36 7.95
C GLU A 207 -15.74 9.80 9.05
N LYS A 208 -15.64 9.01 10.11
CA LYS A 208 -14.69 9.27 11.20
C LYS A 208 -13.25 9.22 10.72
N LEU A 209 -12.87 8.24 9.90
CA LEU A 209 -11.54 8.15 9.30
C LEU A 209 -11.21 9.37 8.43
N ILE A 210 -12.18 9.84 7.65
CA ILE A 210 -12.03 11.07 6.85
C ILE A 210 -11.80 12.27 7.78
N GLY A 211 -12.54 12.37 8.89
CA GLY A 211 -12.35 13.41 9.91
C GLY A 211 -10.93 13.40 10.49
N ILE A 212 -10.43 12.21 10.87
CA ILE A 212 -9.06 12.06 11.38
C ILE A 212 -8.03 12.57 10.37
N TYR A 213 -8.10 12.14 9.10
CA TYR A 213 -7.14 12.58 8.08
C TYR A 213 -7.27 14.06 7.70
N LYS A 214 -8.42 14.67 7.91
CA LYS A 214 -8.61 16.12 7.72
C LYS A 214 -8.16 16.95 8.92
N GLY A 215 -7.75 16.32 10.02
CA GLY A 215 -7.38 17.01 11.25
C GLY A 215 -8.58 17.65 11.97
N ALA A 216 -9.78 17.12 11.77
CA ALA A 216 -11.01 17.59 12.39
C ALA A 216 -11.30 16.94 13.75
N GLU A 217 -10.38 16.08 14.23
CA GLU A 217 -10.38 15.48 15.58
C GLU A 217 -9.09 15.84 16.32
#